data_8c890f231589388c098946c99b1cd22d
#
_entry.id   8c890f231589388c098946c99b1cd22d
#
_cell.length_a   1.000
_cell.length_b   1.000
_cell.length_c   1.000
_cell.angle_alpha   90.00
_cell.angle_beta   90.00
_cell.angle_gamma   90.00
#
_symmetry.space_group_name_H-M   'P 1'
#
loop_
_entity.id
_entity.type
_entity.pdbx_description
1 polymer ?
#
loop_
_entity_poly.entity_id
_entity_poly.type
_entity_poly.pdbx_seq_one_letter_code
_entity_poly.pdbx_strand_id
1 'polypeptide(L)'
;LGQMQLLRHYLRLSQETIGADINIDIGLGTCTMKYNPKIHETFVRDPRFSELHPYQDASTTQGILKVMYETEQYLKAISGMDRFSLNPAGGSQGIFSNVAVIHAYHQARGEGEQRNEIITTILSHPGNAGTAAALGYKVITLYPDESGIPDLEALKAAVSEHTAALLITNPEDTGIYNEKIRQFVDIVHAAGGLCVYDQANLNGLMGITRARDAGFDLCQFNLHKTFSSPHGSQGPGSGAQGCTAELAKFLPVPTVEFDGEKYYLDYNRPDSIGKLRKFYGVPAVVLRAYAYIRSLGADGLKQVSDLSILNNHYLLTKM
;
A
#
# COMPACT_ATOMS: atom_id res chain seq x y z
N LEU A 1 34.22 27.41 -14.52
CA LEU A 1 32.90 28.04 -14.45
C LEU A 1 32.76 28.76 -13.12
N GLY A 2 32.34 30.02 -13.15
CA GLY A 2 32.02 30.74 -11.91
C GLY A 2 30.76 30.22 -11.25
N GLN A 3 30.62 30.36 -9.93
CA GLN A 3 29.51 29.86 -9.13
C GLN A 3 28.13 30.32 -9.68
N MET A 4 28.05 31.58 -10.12
CA MET A 4 26.81 32.14 -10.71
C MET A 4 26.45 31.50 -12.05
N GLN A 5 27.43 31.13 -12.87
CA GLN A 5 27.21 30.44 -14.13
C GLN A 5 26.67 29.04 -13.89
N LEU A 6 27.25 28.34 -12.91
CA LEU A 6 26.82 27.00 -12.50
C LEU A 6 25.39 27.03 -11.95
N LEU A 7 25.08 27.96 -11.06
CA LEU A 7 23.75 28.14 -10.50
C LEU A 7 22.71 28.41 -11.60
N ARG A 8 22.98 29.33 -12.51
CA ARG A 8 22.09 29.65 -13.64
C ARG A 8 21.86 28.45 -14.56
N HIS A 9 22.92 27.66 -14.80
CA HIS A 9 22.81 26.45 -15.61
C HIS A 9 21.80 25.47 -14.99
N TYR A 10 21.95 25.12 -13.72
CA TYR A 10 21.03 24.20 -13.06
C TYR A 10 19.63 24.76 -12.85
N LEU A 11 19.49 26.07 -12.62
CA LEU A 11 18.16 26.69 -12.58
C LEU A 11 17.42 26.60 -13.92
N ARG A 12 18.12 26.75 -15.05
CA ARG A 12 17.52 26.56 -16.39
C ARG A 12 17.12 25.12 -16.60
N LEU A 13 17.99 24.16 -16.29
CA LEU A 13 17.66 22.74 -16.37
C LEU A 13 16.47 22.37 -15.50
N SER A 14 16.35 22.95 -14.30
CA SER A 14 15.22 22.71 -13.42
C SER A 14 13.89 23.22 -13.98
N GLN A 15 13.91 24.25 -14.81
CA GLN A 15 12.71 24.77 -15.49
C GLN A 15 12.27 23.89 -16.67
N GLU A 16 13.19 23.10 -17.23
CA GLU A 16 12.91 22.15 -18.31
C GLU A 16 12.42 20.80 -17.77
N THR A 17 12.61 20.54 -16.48
CA THR A 17 12.19 19.29 -15.85
C THR A 17 10.77 19.39 -15.31
N ILE A 18 10.03 18.27 -15.41
CA ILE A 18 8.72 18.16 -14.81
C ILE A 18 8.88 17.98 -13.30
N GLY A 19 8.46 18.97 -12.53
CA GLY A 19 8.50 18.97 -11.07
C GLY A 19 7.11 19.15 -10.46
N ALA A 20 6.82 18.42 -9.39
CA ALA A 20 5.54 18.50 -8.69
C ALA A 20 5.21 19.90 -8.14
N ASP A 21 6.23 20.77 -8.00
CA ASP A 21 6.08 22.13 -7.49
C ASP A 21 5.89 23.18 -8.57
N ILE A 22 6.29 22.87 -9.79
CA ILE A 22 6.33 23.81 -10.92
C ILE A 22 5.28 23.43 -11.96
N ASN A 23 5.15 22.15 -12.25
CA ASN A 23 4.22 21.60 -13.22
C ASN A 23 3.29 20.62 -12.51
N ILE A 24 2.03 20.97 -12.37
CA ILE A 24 1.02 20.12 -11.74
C ILE A 24 0.44 19.08 -12.69
N ASP A 25 0.64 19.23 -14.00
CA ASP A 25 0.07 18.37 -15.04
C ASP A 25 1.05 17.28 -15.47
N ILE A 26 1.41 16.42 -14.54
CA ILE A 26 2.28 15.28 -14.84
C ILE A 26 1.42 14.09 -15.23
N GLY A 27 1.37 13.77 -16.51
CA GLY A 27 0.66 12.62 -17.06
C GLY A 27 1.40 11.29 -16.79
N LEU A 28 1.75 11.00 -15.55
CA LEU A 28 2.49 9.80 -15.16
C LEU A 28 1.63 8.90 -14.27
N GLY A 29 0.96 7.93 -14.88
CA GLY A 29 0.33 6.81 -14.22
C GLY A 29 -0.57 7.19 -13.03
N THR A 30 -0.91 6.22 -12.22
CA THR A 30 -1.82 6.36 -11.07
C THR A 30 -1.17 6.94 -9.81
N CYS A 31 0.14 7.19 -9.81
CA CYS A 31 0.84 7.73 -8.65
C CYS A 31 0.41 9.16 -8.34
N THR A 32 -0.09 9.39 -7.13
CA THR A 32 -0.48 10.72 -6.61
C THR A 32 0.70 11.49 -6.03
N MET A 33 1.83 11.47 -6.72
CA MET A 33 3.08 12.06 -6.27
C MET A 33 3.30 13.51 -6.74
N LYS A 34 2.23 14.17 -7.21
CA LYS A 34 2.31 15.49 -7.83
C LYS A 34 2.39 16.62 -6.81
N TYR A 35 1.94 16.40 -5.59
CA TYR A 35 2.00 17.36 -4.50
C TYR A 35 2.59 16.74 -3.24
N ASN A 36 3.49 17.48 -2.61
CA ASN A 36 4.07 17.14 -1.31
C ASN A 36 4.16 18.42 -0.48
N PRO A 37 3.53 18.48 0.70
CA PRO A 37 3.67 19.62 1.60
C PRO A 37 5.13 19.87 1.97
N LYS A 38 5.67 21.03 1.63
CA LYS A 38 7.10 21.34 1.79
C LYS A 38 7.58 21.27 3.23
N ILE A 39 6.69 21.52 4.18
CA ILE A 39 7.00 21.38 5.61
C ILE A 39 7.47 19.97 5.98
N HIS A 40 6.98 18.94 5.27
CA HIS A 40 7.39 17.55 5.52
C HIS A 40 8.87 17.32 5.21
N GLU A 41 9.42 18.06 4.23
CA GLU A 41 10.85 17.99 3.91
C GLU A 41 11.73 18.54 5.05
N THR A 42 11.23 19.52 5.80
CA THR A 42 11.92 20.05 6.98
C THR A 42 12.11 18.96 8.04
N PHE A 43 11.08 18.13 8.26
CA PHE A 43 11.16 17.03 9.23
C PHE A 43 12.13 15.94 8.79
N VAL A 44 12.08 15.56 7.51
CA VAL A 44 12.92 14.47 6.99
C VAL A 44 14.39 14.86 6.87
N ARG A 45 14.68 16.16 6.65
CA ARG A 45 16.03 16.69 6.57
C ARG A 45 16.63 17.08 7.92
N ASP A 46 15.85 17.04 8.98
CA ASP A 46 16.34 17.32 10.33
C ASP A 46 17.46 16.31 10.70
N PRO A 47 18.66 16.74 11.12
CA PRO A 47 19.75 15.84 11.46
C PRO A 47 19.40 14.80 12.52
N ARG A 48 18.47 15.13 13.44
CA ARG A 48 17.97 14.18 14.45
C ARG A 48 17.28 12.98 13.85
N PHE A 49 16.85 13.07 12.58
CA PHE A 49 16.28 11.97 11.82
C PHE A 49 17.21 11.48 10.70
N SER A 50 17.75 12.40 9.89
CA SER A 50 18.50 12.04 8.67
C SER A 50 19.86 11.39 8.95
N GLU A 51 20.42 11.59 10.15
CA GLU A 51 21.70 11.01 10.56
C GLU A 51 21.55 9.70 11.37
N LEU A 52 20.31 9.22 11.56
CA LEU A 52 20.08 7.93 12.22
C LEU A 52 20.48 6.77 11.30
N HIS A 53 21.18 5.78 11.87
CA HIS A 53 21.48 4.54 11.17
C HIS A 53 20.49 3.43 11.58
N PRO A 54 19.96 2.62 10.63
CA PRO A 54 18.93 1.60 10.92
C PRO A 54 19.37 0.51 11.92
N TYR A 55 20.66 0.25 12.09
CA TYR A 55 21.18 -0.71 13.06
C TYR A 55 21.75 -0.05 14.32
N GLN A 56 21.45 1.22 14.52
CA GLN A 56 21.75 1.92 15.74
C GLN A 56 20.93 1.33 16.90
N ASP A 57 21.41 1.42 18.13
CA ASP A 57 20.71 0.91 19.29
C ASP A 57 19.29 1.51 19.39
N ALA A 58 18.30 0.67 19.69
CA ALA A 58 16.90 1.09 19.73
C ALA A 58 16.64 2.21 20.75
N SER A 59 17.43 2.29 21.82
CA SER A 59 17.32 3.38 22.81
C SER A 59 17.59 4.76 22.22
N THR A 60 18.37 4.83 21.14
CA THR A 60 18.74 6.08 20.44
C THR A 60 17.81 6.40 19.29
N THR A 61 16.89 5.51 18.92
CA THR A 61 15.96 5.63 17.79
C THR A 61 14.50 5.67 18.20
N GLN A 62 14.19 5.90 19.45
CA GLN A 62 12.84 5.87 20.01
C GLN A 62 11.86 6.77 19.27
N GLY A 63 12.29 7.95 18.81
CA GLY A 63 11.46 8.89 18.06
C GLY A 63 10.93 8.32 16.75
N ILE A 64 11.80 7.70 15.93
CA ILE A 64 11.37 7.12 14.65
C ILE A 64 10.57 5.82 14.85
N LEU A 65 10.92 5.00 15.82
CA LEU A 65 10.14 3.81 16.16
C LEU A 65 8.73 4.18 16.62
N LYS A 66 8.58 5.24 17.44
CA LYS A 66 7.27 5.79 17.81
C LYS A 66 6.48 6.24 16.60
N VAL A 67 7.10 6.99 15.67
CA VAL A 67 6.45 7.42 14.43
C VAL A 67 5.95 6.22 13.62
N MET A 68 6.74 5.17 13.49
CA MET A 68 6.35 3.95 12.77
C MET A 68 5.19 3.24 13.48
N TYR A 69 5.26 3.08 14.79
CA TYR A 69 4.20 2.47 15.59
C TYR A 69 2.88 3.24 15.49
N GLU A 70 2.92 4.56 15.66
CA GLU A 70 1.72 5.41 15.54
C GLU A 70 1.17 5.43 14.11
N THR A 71 2.03 5.38 13.09
CA THR A 71 1.60 5.23 11.69
C THR A 71 0.81 3.94 11.51
N GLU A 72 1.28 2.82 12.06
CA GLU A 72 0.51 1.57 12.07
C GLU A 72 -0.88 1.77 12.69
N GLN A 73 -0.99 2.45 13.84
CA GLN A 73 -2.30 2.68 14.47
C GLN A 73 -3.24 3.50 13.57
N TYR A 74 -2.73 4.51 12.87
CA TYR A 74 -3.54 5.28 11.92
C TYR A 74 -3.99 4.43 10.73
N LEU A 75 -3.11 3.61 10.17
CA LEU A 75 -3.46 2.74 9.05
C LEU A 75 -4.48 1.67 9.44
N LYS A 76 -4.40 1.15 10.68
CA LYS A 76 -5.44 0.27 11.27
C LYS A 76 -6.80 0.98 11.30
N ALA A 77 -6.85 2.22 11.77
CA ALA A 77 -8.09 3.00 11.82
C ALA A 77 -8.67 3.26 10.41
N ILE A 78 -7.81 3.57 9.43
CA ILE A 78 -8.20 3.85 8.05
C ILE A 78 -8.75 2.60 7.36
N SER A 79 -8.18 1.43 7.59
CA SER A 79 -8.51 0.19 6.87
C SER A 79 -9.44 -0.76 7.63
N GLY A 80 -9.52 -0.64 8.95
CA GLY A 80 -10.14 -1.62 9.84
C GLY A 80 -9.33 -2.89 10.06
N MET A 81 -8.11 -2.99 9.50
CA MET A 81 -7.21 -4.14 9.71
C MET A 81 -6.59 -4.10 11.12
N ASP A 82 -6.16 -5.28 11.60
CA ASP A 82 -5.66 -5.43 12.96
C ASP A 82 -4.17 -5.11 13.10
N ARG A 83 -3.37 -5.40 12.07
CA ARG A 83 -1.92 -5.15 12.06
C ARG A 83 -1.43 -4.64 10.72
N PHE A 84 -0.31 -3.90 10.76
CA PHE A 84 0.40 -3.45 9.55
C PHE A 84 1.90 -3.71 9.64
N SER A 85 2.48 -4.08 8.49
CA SER A 85 3.93 -4.02 8.26
C SER A 85 4.24 -2.83 7.36
N LEU A 86 5.23 -2.02 7.76
CA LEU A 86 5.77 -0.90 6.98
C LEU A 86 7.05 -1.28 6.23
N ASN A 87 7.37 -2.56 6.17
CA ASN A 87 8.57 -3.08 5.51
C ASN A 87 8.57 -2.94 3.98
N PRO A 88 7.44 -3.08 3.24
CA PRO A 88 7.46 -3.01 1.79
C PRO A 88 7.98 -1.67 1.26
N ALA A 89 8.80 -1.70 0.21
CA ALA A 89 9.34 -0.51 -0.45
C ALA A 89 8.42 0.08 -1.53
N GLY A 90 7.24 -0.49 -1.72
CA GLY A 90 6.27 -0.04 -2.71
C GLY A 90 5.15 -1.05 -2.91
N GLY A 91 4.25 -0.79 -3.86
CA GLY A 91 3.06 -1.61 -4.09
C GLY A 91 3.37 -3.04 -4.48
N SER A 92 4.22 -3.27 -5.47
CA SER A 92 4.57 -4.62 -5.92
C SER A 92 5.19 -5.46 -4.80
N GLN A 93 6.03 -4.85 -3.94
CA GLN A 93 6.57 -5.55 -2.78
C GLN A 93 5.52 -5.76 -1.68
N GLY A 94 4.53 -4.87 -1.56
CA GLY A 94 3.38 -5.05 -0.68
C GLY A 94 2.51 -6.24 -1.12
N ILE A 95 2.22 -6.34 -2.42
CA ILE A 95 1.50 -7.50 -2.98
C ILE A 95 2.34 -8.78 -2.83
N PHE A 96 3.65 -8.73 -3.11
CA PHE A 96 4.54 -9.86 -2.87
C PHE A 96 4.45 -10.36 -1.42
N SER A 97 4.49 -9.43 -0.47
CA SER A 97 4.37 -9.76 0.95
C SER A 97 3.00 -10.37 1.29
N ASN A 98 1.90 -9.86 0.70
CA ASN A 98 0.58 -10.44 0.87
C ASN A 98 0.52 -11.87 0.33
N VAL A 99 1.02 -12.13 -0.88
CA VAL A 99 1.04 -13.48 -1.47
C VAL A 99 1.93 -14.43 -0.68
N ALA A 100 3.07 -13.95 -0.16
CA ALA A 100 3.92 -14.75 0.71
C ALA A 100 3.23 -15.11 2.05
N VAL A 101 2.45 -14.19 2.62
CA VAL A 101 1.62 -14.46 3.82
C VAL A 101 0.54 -15.49 3.50
N ILE A 102 -0.14 -15.41 2.35
CA ILE A 102 -1.12 -16.38 1.88
C ILE A 102 -0.46 -17.77 1.76
N HIS A 103 0.72 -17.84 1.16
CA HIS A 103 1.47 -19.07 1.05
C HIS A 103 1.79 -19.69 2.43
N ALA A 104 2.34 -18.88 3.35
CA ALA A 104 2.65 -19.32 4.70
C ALA A 104 1.40 -19.77 5.48
N TYR A 105 0.28 -19.09 5.29
CA TYR A 105 -1.01 -19.46 5.90
C TYR A 105 -1.47 -20.85 5.44
N HIS A 106 -1.53 -21.09 4.13
CA HIS A 106 -1.97 -22.39 3.61
C HIS A 106 -0.97 -23.51 3.91
N GLN A 107 0.34 -23.22 3.91
CA GLN A 107 1.36 -24.18 4.35
C GLN A 107 1.17 -24.58 5.82
N ALA A 108 0.92 -23.63 6.71
CA ALA A 108 0.68 -23.90 8.12
C ALA A 108 -0.59 -24.74 8.38
N ARG A 109 -1.53 -24.74 7.44
CA ARG A 109 -2.74 -25.57 7.45
C ARG A 109 -2.57 -26.92 6.77
N GLY A 110 -1.43 -27.20 6.19
CA GLY A 110 -1.19 -28.41 5.40
C GLY A 110 -1.85 -28.42 4.03
N GLU A 111 -2.30 -27.26 3.55
CA GLU A 111 -3.03 -27.08 2.28
C GLU A 111 -2.14 -26.49 1.16
N GLY A 112 -0.85 -26.25 1.41
CA GLY A 112 0.02 -25.49 0.53
C GLY A 112 0.17 -26.06 -0.88
N GLU A 113 0.19 -27.37 -1.06
CA GLU A 113 0.24 -28.01 -2.38
C GLU A 113 -1.11 -27.97 -3.12
N GLN A 114 -2.22 -28.01 -2.37
CA GLN A 114 -3.55 -27.97 -2.93
C GLN A 114 -3.96 -26.56 -3.35
N ARG A 115 -3.66 -25.55 -2.52
CA ARG A 115 -4.00 -24.14 -2.71
C ARG A 115 -2.99 -23.46 -3.63
N ASN A 116 -3.04 -23.72 -4.92
CA ASN A 116 -2.04 -23.31 -5.90
C ASN A 116 -2.56 -22.33 -6.98
N GLU A 117 -3.81 -21.86 -6.86
CA GLU A 117 -4.43 -20.91 -7.79
C GLU A 117 -4.68 -19.56 -7.11
N ILE A 118 -4.33 -18.47 -7.80
CA ILE A 118 -4.70 -17.09 -7.41
C ILE A 118 -5.55 -16.49 -8.51
N ILE A 119 -6.70 -15.95 -8.11
CA ILE A 119 -7.62 -15.24 -9.00
C ILE A 119 -7.31 -13.75 -8.92
N THR A 120 -7.27 -13.05 -10.05
CA THR A 120 -7.15 -11.60 -10.15
C THR A 120 -7.98 -11.08 -11.32
N THR A 121 -7.96 -9.76 -11.55
CA THR A 121 -8.73 -9.13 -12.62
C THR A 121 -7.82 -8.46 -13.64
N ILE A 122 -8.24 -8.40 -14.89
CA ILE A 122 -7.43 -7.83 -15.99
C ILE A 122 -7.22 -6.32 -15.83
N LEU A 123 -8.16 -5.62 -15.20
CA LEU A 123 -8.15 -4.18 -14.99
C LEU A 123 -7.54 -3.76 -13.63
N SER A 124 -6.96 -4.71 -12.89
CA SER A 124 -6.11 -4.43 -11.74
C SER A 124 -4.64 -4.25 -12.14
N HIS A 125 -3.84 -3.72 -11.23
CA HIS A 125 -2.42 -3.51 -11.49
C HIS A 125 -1.72 -4.83 -11.89
N PRO A 126 -0.89 -4.84 -12.96
CA PRO A 126 -0.19 -6.06 -13.43
C PRO A 126 0.68 -6.74 -12.37
N GLY A 127 1.07 -6.01 -11.34
CA GLY A 127 1.78 -6.53 -10.18
C GLY A 127 1.03 -7.62 -9.42
N ASN A 128 -0.30 -7.64 -9.47
CA ASN A 128 -1.11 -8.68 -8.83
C ASN A 128 -0.87 -10.04 -9.49
N ALA A 129 -1.05 -10.12 -10.82
CA ALA A 129 -0.80 -11.34 -11.58
C ALA A 129 0.69 -11.71 -11.59
N GLY A 130 1.57 -10.73 -11.86
CA GLY A 130 3.02 -10.98 -11.98
C GLY A 130 3.64 -11.47 -10.67
N THR A 131 3.21 -10.97 -9.53
CA THR A 131 3.72 -11.41 -8.22
C THR A 131 3.22 -12.81 -7.87
N ALA A 132 1.95 -13.11 -8.13
CA ALA A 132 1.39 -14.44 -7.93
C ALA A 132 2.13 -15.49 -8.77
N ALA A 133 2.36 -15.20 -10.04
CA ALA A 133 3.13 -16.08 -10.94
C ALA A 133 4.60 -16.24 -10.48
N ALA A 134 5.24 -15.17 -10.01
CA ALA A 134 6.62 -15.23 -9.51
C ALA A 134 6.77 -16.10 -8.25
N LEU A 135 5.70 -16.25 -7.47
CA LEU A 135 5.64 -17.13 -6.30
C LEU A 135 5.12 -18.55 -6.63
N GLY A 136 4.96 -18.88 -7.91
CA GLY A 136 4.62 -20.23 -8.37
C GLY A 136 3.13 -20.54 -8.44
N TYR A 137 2.26 -19.56 -8.24
CA TYR A 137 0.82 -19.77 -8.36
C TYR A 137 0.37 -19.77 -9.83
N LYS A 138 -0.59 -20.61 -10.14
CA LYS A 138 -1.38 -20.51 -11.37
C LYS A 138 -2.31 -19.31 -11.23
N VAL A 139 -2.22 -18.37 -12.18
CA VAL A 139 -3.02 -17.15 -12.19
C VAL A 139 -4.25 -17.33 -13.06
N ILE A 140 -5.41 -17.07 -12.49
CA ILE A 140 -6.69 -17.02 -13.21
C ILE A 140 -7.10 -15.54 -13.31
N THR A 141 -7.30 -15.05 -14.51
CA THR A 141 -7.64 -13.64 -14.77
C THR A 141 -9.12 -13.51 -15.15
N LEU A 142 -9.85 -12.72 -14.36
CA LEU A 142 -11.24 -12.37 -14.67
C LEU A 142 -11.28 -11.14 -15.58
N TYR A 143 -12.24 -11.13 -16.48
CA TYR A 143 -12.51 -10.00 -17.36
C TYR A 143 -13.78 -9.27 -16.90
N PRO A 144 -13.94 -7.99 -17.24
CA PRO A 144 -15.16 -7.26 -16.91
C PRO A 144 -16.35 -7.76 -17.72
N ASP A 145 -17.53 -7.62 -17.11
CA ASP A 145 -18.81 -7.76 -17.82
C ASP A 145 -19.14 -6.49 -18.64
N GLU A 146 -20.34 -6.44 -19.23
CA GLU A 146 -20.79 -5.30 -20.02
C GLU A 146 -20.91 -3.99 -19.22
N SER A 147 -20.98 -4.06 -17.90
CA SER A 147 -21.00 -2.90 -17.00
C SER A 147 -19.61 -2.35 -16.69
N GLY A 148 -18.56 -3.04 -17.12
CA GLY A 148 -17.17 -2.65 -16.88
C GLY A 148 -16.62 -3.03 -15.50
N ILE A 149 -17.34 -3.85 -14.73
CA ILE A 149 -16.88 -4.43 -13.46
C ILE A 149 -16.52 -5.91 -13.65
N PRO A 150 -15.68 -6.51 -12.80
CA PRO A 150 -15.35 -7.93 -12.89
C PRO A 150 -16.61 -8.80 -12.85
N ASP A 151 -16.67 -9.80 -13.74
CA ASP A 151 -17.83 -10.68 -13.87
C ASP A 151 -17.95 -11.63 -12.66
N LEU A 152 -19.07 -11.53 -11.94
CA LEU A 152 -19.34 -12.35 -10.76
C LEU A 152 -19.57 -13.83 -11.12
N GLU A 153 -20.20 -14.14 -12.25
CA GLU A 153 -20.44 -15.52 -12.68
C GLU A 153 -19.12 -16.17 -13.13
N ALA A 154 -18.24 -15.41 -13.77
CA ALA A 154 -16.89 -15.87 -14.07
C ALA A 154 -16.09 -16.16 -12.79
N LEU A 155 -16.23 -15.36 -11.74
CA LEU A 155 -15.63 -15.67 -10.44
C LEU A 155 -16.16 -16.99 -9.87
N LYS A 156 -17.48 -17.18 -9.85
CA LYS A 156 -18.09 -18.42 -9.33
C LYS A 156 -17.61 -19.65 -10.09
N ALA A 157 -17.42 -19.54 -11.40
CA ALA A 157 -16.88 -20.61 -12.23
C ALA A 157 -15.40 -20.89 -12.02
N ALA A 158 -14.62 -19.86 -11.63
CA ALA A 158 -13.17 -19.94 -11.42
C ALA A 158 -12.78 -20.45 -10.03
N VAL A 159 -13.62 -20.22 -9.03
CA VAL A 159 -13.34 -20.60 -7.63
C VAL A 159 -13.45 -22.11 -7.46
N SER A 160 -12.43 -22.72 -6.83
CA SER A 160 -12.35 -24.16 -6.59
C SER A 160 -11.65 -24.45 -5.27
N GLU A 161 -11.49 -25.72 -4.93
CA GLU A 161 -10.66 -26.16 -3.80
C GLU A 161 -9.16 -25.81 -3.96
N HIS A 162 -8.73 -25.46 -5.17
CA HIS A 162 -7.36 -25.02 -5.46
C HIS A 162 -7.16 -23.53 -5.27
N THR A 163 -8.22 -22.76 -5.06
CA THR A 163 -8.14 -21.31 -4.89
C THR A 163 -7.46 -20.95 -3.58
N ALA A 164 -6.27 -20.37 -3.65
CA ALA A 164 -5.54 -19.83 -2.51
C ALA A 164 -6.04 -18.43 -2.13
N ALA A 165 -6.26 -17.58 -3.14
CA ALA A 165 -6.72 -16.22 -2.88
C ALA A 165 -7.31 -15.53 -4.11
N LEU A 166 -8.07 -14.44 -3.82
CA LEU A 166 -8.44 -13.38 -4.76
C LEU A 166 -7.61 -12.13 -4.48
N LEU A 167 -6.96 -11.56 -5.50
CA LEU A 167 -6.29 -10.27 -5.47
C LEU A 167 -7.06 -9.30 -6.37
N ILE A 168 -7.65 -8.27 -5.80
CA ILE A 168 -8.53 -7.36 -6.53
C ILE A 168 -8.34 -5.91 -6.07
N THR A 169 -8.52 -4.97 -7.01
CA THR A 169 -8.64 -3.53 -6.78
C THR A 169 -10.12 -3.14 -6.86
N ASN A 170 -10.56 -2.17 -6.06
CA ASN A 170 -11.93 -1.63 -6.17
C ASN A 170 -11.95 -0.15 -5.75
N PRO A 171 -12.30 0.80 -6.62
CA PRO A 171 -12.56 0.57 -8.06
C PRO A 171 -11.31 0.10 -8.81
N GLU A 172 -11.50 -0.57 -9.94
CA GLU A 172 -10.43 -0.91 -10.87
C GLU A 172 -10.03 0.30 -11.74
N ASP A 173 -9.17 0.08 -12.74
CA ASP A 173 -8.67 1.15 -13.63
C ASP A 173 -9.76 1.89 -14.40
N THR A 174 -10.95 1.31 -14.55
CA THR A 174 -12.13 1.98 -15.10
C THR A 174 -12.68 3.08 -14.20
N GLY A 175 -12.34 3.07 -12.91
CA GLY A 175 -12.88 3.98 -11.90
C GLY A 175 -14.31 3.65 -11.46
N ILE A 176 -14.90 2.55 -11.93
CA ILE A 176 -16.24 2.09 -11.55
C ILE A 176 -16.16 1.28 -10.27
N TYR A 177 -16.87 1.72 -9.22
CA TYR A 177 -16.90 1.00 -7.95
C TYR A 177 -17.79 -0.25 -8.06
N ASN A 178 -17.23 -1.41 -7.73
CA ASN A 178 -17.97 -2.67 -7.70
C ASN A 178 -18.75 -2.79 -6.38
N GLU A 179 -20.04 -2.52 -6.42
CA GLU A 179 -20.93 -2.63 -5.24
C GLU A 179 -21.12 -4.08 -4.78
N LYS A 180 -20.83 -5.06 -5.64
CA LYS A 180 -20.92 -6.50 -5.31
C LYS A 180 -19.66 -7.04 -4.64
N ILE A 181 -18.68 -6.20 -4.32
CA ILE A 181 -17.36 -6.62 -3.82
C ILE A 181 -17.47 -7.59 -2.63
N ARG A 182 -18.44 -7.39 -1.74
CA ARG A 182 -18.68 -8.30 -0.62
C ARG A 182 -19.04 -9.71 -1.08
N GLN A 183 -19.82 -9.86 -2.15
CA GLN A 183 -20.17 -11.16 -2.70
C GLN A 183 -18.93 -11.87 -3.27
N PHE A 184 -18.00 -11.12 -3.89
CA PHE A 184 -16.72 -11.67 -4.34
C PHE A 184 -15.94 -12.28 -3.17
N VAL A 185 -15.83 -11.53 -2.08
CA VAL A 185 -15.14 -11.98 -0.86
C VAL A 185 -15.81 -13.22 -0.29
N ASP A 186 -17.14 -13.21 -0.13
CA ASP A 186 -17.89 -14.31 0.47
C ASP A 186 -17.77 -15.61 -0.34
N ILE A 187 -17.75 -15.53 -1.70
CA ILE A 187 -17.56 -16.69 -2.58
C ILE A 187 -16.18 -17.32 -2.37
N VAL A 188 -15.13 -16.50 -2.32
CA VAL A 188 -13.77 -17.00 -2.13
C VAL A 188 -13.56 -17.58 -0.74
N HIS A 189 -14.11 -16.93 0.29
CA HIS A 189 -14.08 -17.44 1.67
C HIS A 189 -14.83 -18.77 1.81
N ALA A 190 -15.98 -18.93 1.14
CA ALA A 190 -16.72 -20.18 1.16
C ALA A 190 -15.92 -21.36 0.60
N ALA A 191 -15.00 -21.10 -0.31
CA ALA A 191 -14.06 -22.10 -0.85
C ALA A 191 -12.79 -22.27 0.00
N GLY A 192 -12.61 -21.49 1.08
CA GLY A 192 -11.43 -21.51 1.96
C GLY A 192 -10.24 -20.69 1.48
N GLY A 193 -10.41 -19.88 0.44
CA GLY A 193 -9.39 -18.94 -0.03
C GLY A 193 -9.39 -17.63 0.79
N LEU A 194 -8.33 -16.83 0.65
CA LEU A 194 -8.18 -15.51 1.28
C LEU A 194 -8.43 -14.40 0.26
N CYS A 195 -8.69 -13.19 0.75
CA CYS A 195 -8.96 -12.03 -0.09
C CYS A 195 -8.00 -10.87 0.20
N VAL A 196 -7.35 -10.36 -0.84
CA VAL A 196 -6.44 -9.22 -0.79
C VAL A 196 -7.06 -8.03 -1.49
N TYR A 197 -7.19 -6.92 -0.77
CA TYR A 197 -7.58 -5.65 -1.35
C TYR A 197 -6.34 -4.85 -1.74
N ASP A 198 -6.08 -4.75 -3.02
CA ASP A 198 -5.06 -3.82 -3.51
C ASP A 198 -5.62 -2.40 -3.46
N GLN A 199 -5.23 -1.67 -2.43
CA GLN A 199 -5.58 -0.27 -2.20
C GLN A 199 -4.33 0.62 -2.36
N ALA A 200 -3.51 0.32 -3.35
CA ALA A 200 -2.33 1.13 -3.66
C ALA A 200 -2.67 2.62 -3.76
N ASN A 201 -3.89 2.93 -4.20
CA ASN A 201 -4.45 4.28 -4.22
C ASN A 201 -5.79 4.30 -3.46
N LEU A 202 -5.85 5.11 -2.40
CA LEU A 202 -7.04 5.32 -1.57
C LEU A 202 -7.73 6.66 -1.82
N ASN A 203 -7.34 7.42 -2.84
CA ASN A 203 -7.78 8.81 -3.00
C ASN A 203 -9.29 8.99 -3.08
N GLY A 204 -10.02 8.01 -3.59
CA GLY A 204 -11.48 8.06 -3.66
C GLY A 204 -12.19 7.26 -2.57
N LEU A 205 -11.47 6.64 -1.63
CA LEU A 205 -12.03 5.65 -0.70
C LEU A 205 -11.84 6.00 0.77
N MET A 206 -10.80 6.79 1.08
CA MET A 206 -10.39 7.07 2.45
C MET A 206 -11.49 7.79 3.23
N GLY A 207 -11.90 7.21 4.35
CA GLY A 207 -13.01 7.72 5.16
C GLY A 207 -14.40 7.41 4.62
N ILE A 208 -14.53 6.66 3.51
CA ILE A 208 -15.80 6.26 2.89
C ILE A 208 -16.02 4.75 3.07
N THR A 209 -15.01 3.94 2.76
CA THR A 209 -15.05 2.48 2.95
C THR A 209 -13.74 1.96 3.50
N ARG A 210 -13.78 0.82 4.19
CA ARG A 210 -12.59 0.19 4.75
C ARG A 210 -12.46 -1.26 4.27
N ALA A 211 -11.24 -1.70 4.05
CA ALA A 211 -10.96 -3.06 3.57
C ALA A 211 -11.61 -4.14 4.46
N ARG A 212 -11.49 -4.00 5.79
CA ARG A 212 -12.05 -4.97 6.73
C ARG A 212 -13.56 -5.02 6.72
N ASP A 213 -14.23 -3.88 6.56
CA ASP A 213 -15.70 -3.82 6.49
C ASP A 213 -16.22 -4.52 5.21
N ALA A 214 -15.47 -4.48 4.12
CA ALA A 214 -15.75 -5.22 2.91
C ALA A 214 -15.40 -6.73 3.01
N GLY A 215 -14.79 -7.17 4.13
CA GLY A 215 -14.52 -8.57 4.44
C GLY A 215 -13.12 -9.06 4.07
N PHE A 216 -12.24 -8.20 3.54
CA PHE A 216 -10.89 -8.59 3.15
C PHE A 216 -10.02 -9.03 4.33
N ASP A 217 -9.10 -9.97 4.07
CA ASP A 217 -8.16 -10.51 5.05
C ASP A 217 -6.84 -9.75 5.05
N LEU A 218 -6.46 -9.25 3.89
CA LEU A 218 -5.22 -8.53 3.62
C LEU A 218 -5.51 -7.27 2.79
N CYS A 219 -4.70 -6.24 2.99
CA CYS A 219 -4.68 -5.08 2.10
C CYS A 219 -3.26 -4.55 1.93
N GLN A 220 -3.07 -3.65 0.95
CA GLN A 220 -1.83 -2.93 0.82
C GLN A 220 -2.08 -1.48 0.40
N PHE A 221 -1.31 -0.55 0.95
CA PHE A 221 -1.31 0.87 0.63
C PHE A 221 0.02 1.31 0.06
N ASN A 222 0.01 2.29 -0.83
CA ASN A 222 1.21 2.99 -1.22
C ASN A 222 1.29 4.34 -0.49
N LEU A 223 2.22 4.46 0.46
CA LEU A 223 2.39 5.70 1.22
C LEU A 223 2.85 6.87 0.34
N HIS A 224 3.50 6.57 -0.79
CA HIS A 224 3.93 7.55 -1.78
C HIS A 224 2.83 7.94 -2.79
N LYS A 225 1.62 7.41 -2.65
CA LYS A 225 0.45 7.81 -3.43
C LYS A 225 -0.48 8.67 -2.58
N THR A 226 -1.43 8.08 -1.91
CA THR A 226 -2.48 8.74 -1.13
C THR A 226 -1.95 9.61 0.02
N PHE A 227 -0.82 9.25 0.62
CA PHE A 227 -0.25 9.97 1.76
C PHE A 227 0.83 10.98 1.35
N SER A 228 0.79 11.42 0.11
CA SER A 228 1.52 12.60 -0.42
C SER A 228 3.03 12.59 -0.20
N SER A 229 3.67 11.44 -0.26
CA SER A 229 5.13 11.36 -0.21
C SER A 229 5.71 11.38 -1.62
N PRO A 230 6.72 12.21 -1.92
CA PRO A 230 7.30 12.27 -3.26
C PRO A 230 7.98 10.94 -3.61
N HIS A 231 7.71 10.45 -4.83
CA HIS A 231 8.30 9.22 -5.36
C HIS A 231 9.41 9.48 -6.38
N GLY A 232 9.49 10.70 -6.92
CA GLY A 232 10.57 11.16 -7.80
C GLY A 232 10.76 10.29 -9.04
N SER A 233 9.68 9.95 -9.75
CA SER A 233 9.73 9.12 -10.98
C SER A 233 10.54 7.84 -10.79
N GLN A 234 10.05 6.93 -9.94
CA GLN A 234 10.69 5.66 -9.53
C GLN A 234 11.75 5.78 -8.42
N GLY A 235 11.80 6.90 -7.71
CA GLY A 235 12.60 7.04 -6.49
C GLY A 235 12.02 6.25 -5.32
N PRO A 236 12.43 6.56 -4.08
CA PRO A 236 12.04 5.79 -2.92
C PRO A 236 10.52 5.85 -2.69
N GLY A 237 9.86 4.71 -2.87
CA GLY A 237 8.47 4.50 -2.47
C GLY A 237 8.39 3.85 -1.09
N SER A 238 7.17 3.61 -0.61
CA SER A 238 6.92 2.76 0.55
C SER A 238 5.53 2.16 0.41
N GLY A 239 5.41 0.90 0.81
CA GLY A 239 4.15 0.19 0.94
C GLY A 239 3.83 -0.06 2.41
N ALA A 240 2.55 -0.24 2.69
CA ALA A 240 2.08 -0.71 3.98
C ALA A 240 1.17 -1.91 3.73
N GLN A 241 1.50 -3.04 4.34
CA GLN A 241 0.74 -4.28 4.26
C GLN A 241 -0.12 -4.41 5.51
N GLY A 242 -1.45 -4.47 5.34
CA GLY A 242 -2.40 -4.69 6.42
C GLY A 242 -2.96 -6.11 6.40
N CYS A 243 -3.27 -6.64 7.58
CA CYS A 243 -3.88 -7.96 7.72
C CYS A 243 -4.79 -8.07 8.96
N THR A 244 -5.59 -9.14 8.97
CA THR A 244 -6.35 -9.57 10.15
C THR A 244 -5.44 -10.12 11.24
N ALA A 245 -5.96 -10.21 12.46
CA ALA A 245 -5.23 -10.73 13.62
C ALA A 245 -4.71 -12.17 13.40
N GLU A 246 -5.47 -13.02 12.73
CA GLU A 246 -5.09 -14.40 12.41
C GLU A 246 -3.82 -14.46 11.56
N LEU A 247 -3.68 -13.55 10.58
CA LEU A 247 -2.56 -13.52 9.67
C LEU A 247 -1.34 -12.75 10.21
N ALA A 248 -1.52 -12.00 11.30
CA ALA A 248 -0.50 -11.12 11.84
C ALA A 248 0.82 -11.84 12.19
N LYS A 249 0.77 -13.11 12.60
CA LYS A 249 1.96 -13.90 12.94
C LYS A 249 2.89 -14.15 11.74
N PHE A 250 2.34 -14.13 10.52
CA PHE A 250 3.10 -14.33 9.28
C PHE A 250 3.72 -13.06 8.72
N LEU A 251 3.39 -11.86 9.26
CA LEU A 251 3.95 -10.61 8.77
C LEU A 251 5.49 -10.63 8.75
N PRO A 252 6.11 -9.90 7.79
CA PRO A 252 7.57 -9.84 7.70
C PRO A 252 8.19 -9.19 8.93
N VAL A 253 9.39 -9.65 9.29
CA VAL A 253 10.19 -9.08 10.37
C VAL A 253 11.14 -7.96 9.88
N PRO A 254 11.44 -6.97 10.76
CA PRO A 254 10.88 -6.79 12.09
C PRO A 254 9.52 -6.08 12.05
N THR A 255 8.71 -6.25 13.08
CA THR A 255 7.61 -5.34 13.40
C THR A 255 8.06 -4.35 14.47
N VAL A 256 7.39 -3.19 14.56
CA VAL A 256 7.65 -2.22 15.62
C VAL A 256 6.64 -2.45 16.73
N GLU A 257 7.12 -2.72 17.92
CA GLU A 257 6.28 -3.01 19.09
C GLU A 257 6.52 -1.97 20.20
N PHE A 258 5.58 -1.90 21.14
CA PHE A 258 5.65 -1.05 22.35
C PHE A 258 5.35 -1.90 23.59
N ASP A 259 6.26 -1.94 24.54
CA ASP A 259 6.15 -2.75 25.74
C ASP A 259 5.49 -2.01 26.94
N GLY A 260 5.04 -0.78 26.74
CA GLY A 260 4.52 0.10 27.77
C GLY A 260 5.52 1.18 28.22
N GLU A 261 6.80 1.01 27.91
CA GLU A 261 7.88 1.95 28.24
C GLU A 261 8.68 2.38 27.00
N LYS A 262 9.05 1.39 26.14
CA LYS A 262 9.94 1.60 24.99
C LYS A 262 9.38 1.00 23.72
N TYR A 263 9.74 1.61 22.61
CA TYR A 263 9.53 1.03 21.27
C TYR A 263 10.73 0.18 20.89
N TYR A 264 10.47 -0.99 20.29
CA TYR A 264 11.52 -1.91 19.86
C TYR A 264 11.19 -2.61 18.54
N LEU A 265 12.20 -3.17 17.91
CA LEU A 265 12.07 -3.98 16.70
C LEU A 265 11.96 -5.46 17.09
N ASP A 266 10.81 -6.07 16.86
CA ASP A 266 10.58 -7.49 17.14
C ASP A 266 10.98 -8.33 15.93
N TYR A 267 12.06 -9.10 16.10
CA TYR A 267 12.54 -10.11 15.14
C TYR A 267 12.14 -11.53 15.54
N ASN A 268 11.64 -11.74 16.77
CA ASN A 268 11.33 -13.06 17.30
C ASN A 268 9.92 -13.51 16.94
N ARG A 269 9.69 -13.76 15.65
CA ARG A 269 8.39 -14.17 15.10
C ARG A 269 8.59 -15.44 14.27
N PRO A 270 8.46 -16.63 14.88
CA PRO A 270 8.83 -17.92 14.24
C PRO A 270 7.98 -18.26 13.01
N ASP A 271 6.74 -17.83 12.96
CA ASP A 271 5.82 -18.05 11.82
C ASP A 271 5.97 -17.02 10.70
N SER A 272 6.80 -15.97 10.90
CA SER A 272 6.97 -14.89 9.92
C SER A 272 7.51 -15.40 8.59
N ILE A 273 7.06 -14.76 7.49
CA ILE A 273 7.67 -14.96 6.16
C ILE A 273 9.13 -14.50 6.07
N GLY A 274 9.70 -14.02 7.17
CA GLY A 274 11.08 -13.58 7.27
C GLY A 274 11.28 -12.13 6.82
N LYS A 275 12.53 -11.80 6.49
CA LYS A 275 12.90 -10.45 6.07
C LYS A 275 12.52 -10.18 4.63
N LEU A 276 11.68 -9.18 4.40
CA LEU A 276 11.25 -8.78 3.07
C LEU A 276 12.32 -7.98 2.31
N ARG A 277 13.13 -7.19 3.04
CA ARG A 277 14.20 -6.33 2.50
C ARG A 277 15.25 -5.99 3.55
N LYS A 278 16.28 -5.23 3.15
CA LYS A 278 17.23 -4.64 4.10
C LYS A 278 16.54 -3.67 5.05
N PHE A 279 17.01 -3.59 6.27
CA PHE A 279 16.51 -2.72 7.35
C PHE A 279 15.05 -3.04 7.72
N TYR A 280 14.21 -2.01 7.96
CA TYR A 280 12.83 -2.14 8.44
C TYR A 280 11.88 -1.15 7.73
N GLY A 281 11.99 -1.04 6.41
CA GLY A 281 11.14 -0.20 5.58
C GLY A 281 11.85 1.04 5.03
N VAL A 282 11.08 2.09 4.75
CA VAL A 282 11.57 3.38 4.24
C VAL A 282 11.13 4.52 5.18
N PRO A 283 11.81 4.69 6.33
CA PRO A 283 11.37 5.58 7.41
C PRO A 283 11.11 7.02 6.96
N ALA A 284 11.88 7.53 5.98
CA ALA A 284 11.68 8.88 5.45
C ALA A 284 10.32 9.06 4.76
N VAL A 285 9.83 8.04 4.06
CA VAL A 285 8.48 8.06 3.45
C VAL A 285 7.42 7.89 4.52
N VAL A 286 7.66 7.02 5.51
CA VAL A 286 6.75 6.83 6.65
C VAL A 286 6.58 8.13 7.44
N LEU A 287 7.67 8.87 7.72
CA LEU A 287 7.63 10.14 8.43
C LEU A 287 6.81 11.20 7.67
N ARG A 288 6.94 11.26 6.33
CA ARG A 288 6.09 12.16 5.53
C ARG A 288 4.61 11.76 5.60
N ALA A 289 4.30 10.48 5.45
CA ALA A 289 2.94 9.98 5.57
C ALA A 289 2.36 10.24 6.97
N TYR A 290 3.14 10.02 8.02
CA TYR A 290 2.77 10.35 9.39
C TYR A 290 2.43 11.84 9.56
N ALA A 291 3.30 12.72 9.08
CA ALA A 291 3.09 14.15 9.13
C ALA A 291 1.83 14.58 8.35
N TYR A 292 1.60 13.98 7.19
CA TYR A 292 0.40 14.21 6.37
C TYR A 292 -0.88 13.82 7.12
N ILE A 293 -0.93 12.61 7.67
CA ILE A 293 -2.07 12.12 8.44
C ILE A 293 -2.33 13.03 9.66
N ARG A 294 -1.27 13.39 10.39
CA ARG A 294 -1.36 14.26 11.57
C ARG A 294 -1.84 15.67 11.24
N SER A 295 -1.41 16.22 10.11
CA SER A 295 -1.78 17.59 9.71
C SER A 295 -3.23 17.70 9.26
N LEU A 296 -3.80 16.66 8.68
CA LEU A 296 -5.16 16.64 8.17
C LEU A 296 -6.19 16.15 9.20
N GLY A 297 -5.79 15.19 10.05
CA GLY A 297 -6.73 14.52 10.92
C GLY A 297 -7.76 13.69 10.18
N ALA A 298 -8.73 13.13 10.88
CA ALA A 298 -9.74 12.25 10.28
C ALA A 298 -10.62 12.98 9.26
N ASP A 299 -11.09 14.18 9.61
CA ASP A 299 -11.97 14.97 8.76
C ASP A 299 -11.26 15.44 7.48
N GLY A 300 -10.01 15.91 7.60
CA GLY A 300 -9.22 16.33 6.45
C GLY A 300 -8.88 15.17 5.51
N LEU A 301 -8.61 13.99 6.03
CA LEU A 301 -8.37 12.79 5.20
C LEU A 301 -9.62 12.40 4.39
N LYS A 302 -10.81 12.45 5.01
CA LYS A 302 -12.06 12.23 4.29
C LYS A 302 -12.31 13.31 3.24
N GLN A 303 -12.07 14.57 3.58
CA GLN A 303 -12.24 15.71 2.66
C GLN A 303 -11.32 15.60 1.44
N VAL A 304 -10.10 15.09 1.59
CA VAL A 304 -9.19 14.81 0.45
C VAL A 304 -9.83 13.83 -0.52
N SER A 305 -10.46 12.76 -0.03
CA SER A 305 -11.16 11.80 -0.89
C SER A 305 -12.35 12.44 -1.60
N ASP A 306 -13.18 13.17 -0.88
CA ASP A 306 -14.35 13.86 -1.44
C ASP A 306 -13.94 14.85 -2.54
N LEU A 307 -12.89 15.64 -2.30
CA LEU A 307 -12.37 16.62 -3.28
C LEU A 307 -11.71 15.93 -4.49
N SER A 308 -11.04 14.79 -4.30
CA SER A 308 -10.45 14.03 -5.40
C SER A 308 -11.51 13.54 -6.38
N ILE A 309 -12.63 13.02 -5.87
CA ILE A 309 -13.77 12.59 -6.68
C ILE A 309 -14.43 13.77 -7.35
N LEU A 310 -14.68 14.86 -6.61
CA LEU A 310 -15.31 16.07 -7.15
C LEU A 310 -14.49 16.65 -8.30
N ASN A 311 -13.17 16.76 -8.15
CA ASN A 311 -12.27 17.25 -9.18
C ASN A 311 -12.31 16.39 -10.45
N ASN A 312 -12.32 15.07 -10.28
CA ASN A 312 -12.42 14.15 -11.40
C ASN A 312 -13.75 14.29 -12.14
N HIS A 313 -14.86 14.38 -11.42
CA HIS A 313 -16.18 14.63 -12.02
C HIS A 313 -16.25 15.97 -12.74
N TYR A 314 -15.68 17.03 -12.14
CA TYR A 314 -15.61 18.34 -12.80
C TYR A 314 -14.84 18.25 -14.12
N LEU A 315 -13.69 17.58 -14.14
CA LEU A 315 -12.91 17.37 -15.35
C LEU A 315 -13.74 16.63 -16.41
N LEU A 316 -14.37 15.52 -16.04
CA LEU A 316 -15.20 14.71 -16.93
C LEU A 316 -16.34 15.54 -17.57
N THR A 317 -16.97 16.46 -16.81
CA THR A 317 -18.04 17.32 -17.35
C THR A 317 -17.55 18.43 -18.28
N LYS A 318 -16.23 18.67 -18.33
CA LYS A 318 -15.61 19.69 -19.23
C LYS A 318 -15.00 19.08 -20.49
N MET A 319 -14.82 17.77 -20.53
CA MET A 319 -14.36 17.02 -21.71
C MET A 319 -15.53 16.65 -22.63
#